data_6a786b4928631e829e584dfc99a30b60
#
_entry.id   6a786b4928631e829e584dfc99a30b60
#
_cell.length_a   1.000
_cell.length_b   1.000
_cell.length_c   1.000
_cell.angle_alpha   90.00
_cell.angle_beta   90.00
_cell.angle_gamma   90.00
#
_symmetry.space_group_name_H-M   'P 1'
#
loop_
_entity.id
_entity.type
_entity.pdbx_description
1 polymer ?
#
loop_
_entity_poly.entity_id
_entity_poly.type
_entity_poly.pdbx_seq_one_letter_code
_entity_poly.pdbx_strand_id
1 'polypeptide(L)'
;MIMWLRVTVVSAVVMLAAWLLSGSIGDRRFYCSMIGSSAAIILSVCLVLSFPTLVRMMREQLEGPGSARPAVAALVMILLFALVAAFLSYKGSTSVVHLIGDARSGHRTLTATKCERFRQNEYRGYRQITHYSNEFTLQFEDGSSHNFDVSTWTSGEFRREKSPYYPVYQLCVVRPKTTTFIVDFYPRSGIIKAIREA
;
A
#
# COMPACT_ATOMS: atom_id res chain seq x y z
N MET A 1 6.27 29.46 7.59
CA MET A 1 6.25 28.91 6.20
C MET A 1 7.33 27.85 5.98
N ILE A 2 8.60 28.15 6.19
CA ILE A 2 9.74 27.23 5.94
C ILE A 2 9.65 25.90 6.73
N MET A 3 9.18 25.94 7.96
CA MET A 3 9.06 24.75 8.81
C MET A 3 8.06 23.73 8.25
N TRP A 4 6.86 24.16 7.86
CA TRP A 4 5.83 23.27 7.29
C TRP A 4 6.26 22.66 5.96
N LEU A 5 6.93 23.45 5.12
CA LEU A 5 7.49 22.95 3.85
C LEU A 5 8.52 21.84 4.10
N ARG A 6 9.42 22.01 5.07
CA ARG A 6 10.39 20.98 5.47
C ARG A 6 9.71 19.70 5.94
N VAL A 7 8.70 19.80 6.82
CA VAL A 7 7.96 18.64 7.32
C VAL A 7 7.25 17.91 6.17
N THR A 8 6.64 18.64 5.24
CA THR A 8 5.98 18.06 4.06
C THR A 8 6.96 17.28 3.18
N VAL A 9 8.12 17.89 2.88
CA VAL A 9 9.16 17.24 2.07
C VAL A 9 9.71 15.99 2.76
N VAL A 10 10.03 16.09 4.05
CA VAL A 10 10.52 14.94 4.83
C VAL A 10 9.50 13.81 4.86
N SER A 11 8.22 14.12 5.12
CA SER A 11 7.16 13.11 5.14
C SER A 11 6.98 12.44 3.78
N ALA A 12 7.06 13.19 2.69
CA ALA A 12 6.99 12.64 1.34
C ALA A 12 8.17 11.72 1.03
N VAL A 13 9.39 12.12 1.42
CA VAL A 13 10.61 11.30 1.26
C VAL A 13 10.52 10.02 2.09
N VAL A 14 10.07 10.11 3.35
CA VAL A 14 9.91 8.94 4.24
C VAL A 14 8.87 7.98 3.66
N MET A 15 7.74 8.49 3.16
CA MET A 15 6.71 7.66 2.53
C MET A 15 7.24 6.94 1.29
N LEU A 16 7.96 7.65 0.43
CA LEU A 16 8.57 7.08 -0.77
C LEU A 16 9.65 6.04 -0.41
N ALA A 17 10.52 6.33 0.55
CA ALA A 17 11.53 5.41 1.03
C ALA A 17 10.91 4.15 1.64
N ALA A 18 9.88 4.29 2.47
CA ALA A 18 9.15 3.16 3.04
C ALA A 18 8.54 2.28 1.94
N TRP A 19 7.98 2.89 0.89
CA TRP A 19 7.44 2.16 -0.25
C TRP A 19 8.52 1.42 -1.05
N LEU A 20 9.65 2.07 -1.35
CA LEU A 20 10.76 1.48 -2.09
C LEU A 20 11.48 0.37 -1.32
N LEU A 21 11.56 0.51 0.00
CA LEU A 21 12.22 -0.46 0.88
C LEU A 21 11.29 -1.59 1.34
N SER A 22 9.98 -1.47 1.12
CA SER A 22 9.03 -2.52 1.47
C SER A 22 9.30 -3.76 0.61
N GLY A 23 9.66 -4.87 1.26
CA GLY A 23 9.70 -6.18 0.60
C GLY A 23 8.30 -6.68 0.27
N SER A 24 8.22 -7.77 -0.48
CA SER A 24 6.94 -8.42 -0.79
C SER A 24 6.39 -9.26 0.38
N ILE A 25 7.24 -9.66 1.31
CA ILE A 25 6.93 -10.57 2.44
C ILE A 25 7.80 -10.23 3.66
N GLY A 26 7.32 -10.62 4.84
CA GLY A 26 8.05 -10.58 6.10
C GLY A 26 7.79 -9.34 6.95
N ASP A 27 8.43 -9.33 8.12
CA ASP A 27 8.30 -8.25 9.10
C ASP A 27 8.73 -6.89 8.54
N ARG A 28 9.69 -6.89 7.60
CA ARG A 28 10.12 -5.67 6.90
C ARG A 28 8.96 -5.00 6.17
N ARG A 29 8.12 -5.76 5.46
CA ARG A 29 6.92 -5.22 4.80
C ARG A 29 5.96 -4.62 5.81
N PHE A 30 5.76 -5.28 6.95
CA PHE A 30 4.90 -4.79 8.01
C PHE A 30 5.37 -3.44 8.56
N TYR A 31 6.65 -3.34 8.97
CA TYR A 31 7.22 -2.10 9.50
C TYR A 31 7.27 -0.97 8.47
N CYS A 32 7.67 -1.26 7.23
CA CYS A 32 7.65 -0.26 6.16
C CYS A 32 6.24 0.24 5.85
N SER A 33 5.24 -0.65 5.86
CA SER A 33 3.83 -0.26 5.70
C SER A 33 3.36 0.64 6.84
N MET A 34 3.73 0.35 8.08
CA MET A 34 3.41 1.15 9.26
C MET A 34 4.03 2.56 9.17
N ILE A 35 5.33 2.65 8.85
CA ILE A 35 6.05 3.91 8.68
C ILE A 35 5.45 4.72 7.52
N GLY A 36 5.24 4.08 6.37
CA GLY A 36 4.68 4.74 5.18
C GLY A 36 3.27 5.28 5.41
N SER A 37 2.41 4.52 6.08
CA SER A 37 1.05 4.95 6.42
C SER A 37 1.02 6.10 7.43
N SER A 38 1.91 6.07 8.43
CA SER A 38 2.06 7.17 9.39
C SER A 38 2.57 8.44 8.70
N ALA A 39 3.55 8.32 7.81
CA ALA A 39 4.06 9.44 7.02
C ALA A 39 2.98 10.03 6.10
N ALA A 40 2.10 9.21 5.52
CA ALA A 40 0.97 9.67 4.70
C ALA A 40 -0.02 10.52 5.51
N ILE A 41 -0.32 10.13 6.75
CA ILE A 41 -1.18 10.92 7.66
C ILE A 41 -0.53 12.26 7.97
N ILE A 42 0.77 12.27 8.34
CA ILE A 42 1.50 13.51 8.64
C ILE A 42 1.51 14.41 7.40
N LEU A 43 1.78 13.88 6.24
CA LEU A 43 1.75 14.62 4.97
C LEU A 43 0.37 15.25 4.72
N SER A 44 -0.70 14.51 4.95
CA SER A 44 -2.06 15.00 4.81
C SER A 44 -2.36 16.16 5.77
N VAL A 45 -1.99 16.03 7.05
CA VAL A 45 -2.14 17.10 8.04
C VAL A 45 -1.36 18.36 7.62
N CYS A 46 -0.11 18.19 7.15
CA CYS A 46 0.69 19.31 6.66
C CYS A 46 0.06 20.01 5.44
N LEU A 47 -0.53 19.25 4.51
CA LEU A 47 -1.25 19.81 3.36
C LEU A 47 -2.46 20.64 3.82
N VAL A 48 -3.26 20.12 4.76
CA VAL A 48 -4.42 20.83 5.31
C VAL A 48 -4.00 22.12 6.03
N LEU A 49 -2.95 22.06 6.85
CA LEU A 49 -2.43 23.24 7.56
C LEU A 49 -1.80 24.29 6.63
N SER A 50 -1.28 23.86 5.48
CA SER A 50 -0.74 24.76 4.46
C SER A 50 -1.81 25.40 3.58
N PHE A 51 -3.04 24.89 3.60
CA PHE A 51 -4.13 25.32 2.74
C PHE A 51 -4.47 26.82 2.84
N PRO A 52 -4.63 27.43 4.06
CA PRO A 52 -4.92 28.87 4.18
C PRO A 52 -3.83 29.74 3.58
N THR A 53 -2.56 29.34 3.73
CA THR A 53 -1.41 30.07 3.16
C THR A 53 -1.45 30.00 1.63
N LEU A 54 -1.76 28.84 1.08
CA LEU A 54 -1.87 28.64 -0.37
C LEU A 54 -3.00 29.50 -0.97
N VAL A 55 -4.15 29.52 -0.31
CA VAL A 55 -5.30 30.35 -0.71
C VAL A 55 -4.94 31.84 -0.68
N ARG A 56 -4.26 32.30 0.37
CA ARG A 56 -3.80 33.69 0.48
C ARG A 56 -2.84 34.07 -0.63
N MET A 57 -1.82 33.25 -0.91
CA MET A 57 -0.85 33.49 -2.00
C MET A 57 -1.55 33.55 -3.36
N MET A 58 -2.53 32.68 -3.60
CA MET A 58 -3.33 32.70 -4.84
C MET A 58 -4.19 33.94 -4.95
N ARG A 59 -4.82 34.37 -3.86
CA ARG A 59 -5.60 35.60 -3.81
C ARG A 59 -4.75 36.82 -4.16
N GLU A 60 -3.56 36.93 -3.59
CA GLU A 60 -2.62 38.01 -3.90
C GLU A 60 -2.21 38.03 -5.38
N GLN A 61 -2.11 36.86 -6.04
CA GLN A 61 -1.84 36.78 -7.48
C GLN A 61 -3.07 37.11 -8.34
N LEU A 62 -4.29 36.89 -7.85
CA LEU A 62 -5.54 37.16 -8.57
C LEU A 62 -5.97 38.63 -8.55
N GLU A 63 -5.54 39.39 -7.53
CA GLU A 63 -5.83 40.83 -7.41
C GLU A 63 -5.00 41.66 -8.38
N GLY A 64 -4.08 41.06 -9.16
CA GLY A 64 -3.37 41.70 -10.27
C GLY A 64 -4.26 41.93 -11.48
N PRO A 65 -4.08 43.04 -12.23
CA PRO A 65 -4.92 43.38 -13.37
C PRO A 65 -4.79 42.40 -14.53
N GLY A 66 -5.80 41.58 -14.74
CA GLY A 66 -6.04 40.88 -16.01
C GLY A 66 -5.83 39.39 -16.04
N SER A 67 -6.82 38.62 -15.76
CA SER A 67 -7.38 37.50 -16.52
C SER A 67 -8.11 36.47 -15.64
N ALA A 68 -9.26 35.99 -16.07
CA ALA A 68 -10.01 34.89 -15.43
C ALA A 68 -9.25 33.53 -15.46
N ARG A 69 -8.25 33.37 -16.34
CA ARG A 69 -7.48 32.12 -16.50
C ARG A 69 -6.70 31.68 -15.24
N PRO A 70 -5.96 32.58 -14.55
CA PRO A 70 -5.26 32.17 -13.31
C PRO A 70 -6.23 31.82 -12.16
N ALA A 71 -7.43 32.40 -12.11
CA ALA A 71 -8.43 32.07 -11.11
C ALA A 71 -8.93 30.62 -11.23
N VAL A 72 -9.22 30.17 -12.46
CA VAL A 72 -9.64 28.80 -12.73
C VAL A 72 -8.50 27.81 -12.42
N ALA A 73 -7.26 28.13 -12.82
CA ALA A 73 -6.10 27.29 -12.52
C ALA A 73 -5.88 27.17 -11.01
N ALA A 74 -6.02 28.26 -10.26
CA ALA A 74 -5.91 28.27 -8.81
C ALA A 74 -6.98 27.39 -8.13
N LEU A 75 -8.23 27.50 -8.58
CA LEU A 75 -9.33 26.67 -8.06
C LEU A 75 -9.08 25.19 -8.32
N VAL A 76 -8.64 24.82 -9.52
CA VAL A 76 -8.29 23.43 -9.88
C VAL A 76 -7.17 22.90 -8.99
N MET A 77 -6.12 23.68 -8.77
CA MET A 77 -5.02 23.29 -7.88
C MET A 77 -5.49 23.07 -6.44
N ILE A 78 -6.34 23.93 -5.90
CA ILE A 78 -6.92 23.81 -4.56
C ILE A 78 -7.73 22.51 -4.45
N LEU A 79 -8.59 22.22 -5.43
CA LEU A 79 -9.38 20.99 -5.45
C LEU A 79 -8.50 19.73 -5.53
N LEU A 80 -7.46 19.74 -6.36
CA LEU A 80 -6.50 18.64 -6.45
C LEU A 80 -5.80 18.41 -5.11
N PHE A 81 -5.32 19.46 -4.44
CA PHE A 81 -4.70 19.35 -3.12
C PHE A 81 -5.65 18.77 -2.09
N ALA A 82 -6.91 19.24 -2.05
CA ALA A 82 -7.92 18.71 -1.14
C ALA A 82 -8.22 17.24 -1.39
N LEU A 83 -8.33 16.82 -2.65
CA LEU A 83 -8.53 15.42 -3.02
C LEU A 83 -7.35 14.53 -2.61
N VAL A 84 -6.12 14.98 -2.86
CA VAL A 84 -4.91 14.24 -2.48
C VAL A 84 -4.84 14.11 -0.95
N ALA A 85 -5.08 15.19 -0.20
CA ALA A 85 -5.09 15.17 1.25
C ALA A 85 -6.15 14.21 1.81
N ALA A 86 -7.37 14.24 1.26
CA ALA A 86 -8.45 13.34 1.67
C ALA A 86 -8.10 11.87 1.37
N PHE A 87 -7.54 11.58 0.19
CA PHE A 87 -7.12 10.24 -0.19
C PHE A 87 -6.02 9.69 0.72
N LEU A 88 -4.98 10.48 0.99
CA LEU A 88 -3.88 10.11 1.90
C LEU A 88 -4.38 9.88 3.33
N SER A 89 -5.28 10.72 3.83
CA SER A 89 -5.90 10.55 5.14
C SER A 89 -6.68 9.25 5.22
N TYR A 90 -7.53 8.98 4.25
CA TYR A 90 -8.35 7.76 4.22
C TYR A 90 -7.49 6.50 4.15
N LYS A 91 -6.57 6.42 3.19
CA LYS A 91 -5.69 5.26 3.03
C LYS A 91 -4.74 5.07 4.20
N GLY A 92 -4.15 6.16 4.69
CA GLY A 92 -3.22 6.12 5.82
C GLY A 92 -3.93 5.66 7.11
N SER A 93 -5.10 6.22 7.44
CA SER A 93 -5.82 5.88 8.66
C SER A 93 -6.32 4.43 8.68
N THR A 94 -6.90 3.94 7.59
CA THR A 94 -7.35 2.55 7.49
C THR A 94 -6.18 1.57 7.63
N SER A 95 -5.06 1.83 6.96
CA SER A 95 -3.87 1.00 7.06
C SER A 95 -3.29 1.00 8.49
N VAL A 96 -3.17 2.17 9.12
CA VAL A 96 -2.64 2.27 10.49
C VAL A 96 -3.51 1.53 11.50
N VAL A 97 -4.84 1.64 11.40
CA VAL A 97 -5.76 0.92 12.30
C VAL A 97 -5.56 -0.59 12.18
N HIS A 98 -5.48 -1.13 10.96
CA HIS A 98 -5.22 -2.55 10.74
C HIS A 98 -3.85 -2.98 11.27
N LEU A 99 -2.79 -2.20 11.00
CA LEU A 99 -1.43 -2.49 11.45
C LEU A 99 -1.27 -2.42 12.97
N ILE A 100 -1.89 -1.44 13.64
CA ILE A 100 -1.90 -1.37 15.11
C ILE A 100 -2.66 -2.57 15.69
N GLY A 101 -3.78 -2.95 15.09
CA GLY A 101 -4.52 -4.14 15.48
C GLY A 101 -3.67 -5.41 15.37
N ASP A 102 -2.94 -5.55 14.28
CA ASP A 102 -2.03 -6.69 14.07
C ASP A 102 -0.81 -6.65 14.98
N ALA A 103 -0.25 -5.47 15.26
CA ALA A 103 0.84 -5.32 16.22
C ALA A 103 0.44 -5.78 17.64
N ARG A 104 -0.84 -5.60 18.03
CA ARG A 104 -1.37 -6.02 19.34
C ARG A 104 -1.74 -7.50 19.37
N SER A 105 -2.38 -8.01 18.31
CA SER A 105 -2.85 -9.41 18.25
C SER A 105 -1.79 -10.39 17.77
N GLY A 106 -0.69 -9.91 17.20
CA GLY A 106 0.36 -10.73 16.61
C GLY A 106 -0.03 -11.32 15.24
N HIS A 107 0.85 -12.16 14.73
CA HIS A 107 0.60 -12.93 13.51
C HIS A 107 -0.13 -14.24 13.84
N ARG A 108 -0.82 -14.79 12.87
CA ARG A 108 -1.41 -16.13 12.94
C ARG A 108 -0.64 -17.07 12.03
N THR A 109 -0.52 -18.30 12.48
CA THR A 109 0.09 -19.42 11.75
C THR A 109 -1.01 -20.42 11.45
N LEU A 110 -1.31 -20.63 10.17
CA LEU A 110 -2.35 -21.55 9.73
C LEU A 110 -1.84 -22.38 8.55
N THR A 111 -2.34 -23.63 8.46
CA THR A 111 -2.06 -24.53 7.34
C THR A 111 -3.08 -24.28 6.22
N ALA A 112 -2.58 -23.89 5.05
CA ALA A 112 -3.39 -23.73 3.85
C ALA A 112 -3.60 -25.10 3.19
N THR A 113 -4.87 -25.45 2.95
CA THR A 113 -5.27 -26.74 2.38
C THR A 113 -5.86 -26.61 1.00
N LYS A 114 -6.41 -25.45 0.65
CA LYS A 114 -7.05 -25.20 -0.63
C LYS A 114 -6.86 -23.76 -1.06
N CYS A 115 -6.74 -23.57 -2.38
CA CYS A 115 -6.80 -22.26 -2.99
C CYS A 115 -8.12 -22.14 -3.76
N GLU A 116 -8.94 -21.15 -3.41
CA GLU A 116 -10.23 -20.94 -4.05
C GLU A 116 -10.12 -20.07 -5.30
N ARG A 117 -9.16 -19.14 -5.27
CA ARG A 117 -8.98 -18.18 -6.35
C ARG A 117 -7.50 -17.78 -6.46
N PHE A 118 -7.00 -17.70 -7.70
CA PHE A 118 -5.72 -17.10 -8.01
C PHE A 118 -5.88 -16.22 -9.25
N ARG A 119 -5.49 -14.95 -9.14
CA ARG A 119 -5.54 -13.99 -10.23
C ARG A 119 -4.28 -13.13 -10.23
N GLN A 120 -3.63 -13.04 -11.38
CA GLN A 120 -2.51 -12.14 -11.59
C GLN A 120 -2.94 -11.02 -12.53
N ASN A 121 -2.86 -9.79 -12.06
CA ASN A 121 -3.14 -8.59 -12.82
C ASN A 121 -1.82 -7.88 -13.16
N GLU A 122 -1.66 -7.48 -14.42
CA GLU A 122 -0.52 -6.71 -14.88
C GLU A 122 -0.87 -5.22 -14.90
N TYR A 123 -0.04 -4.43 -14.27
CA TYR A 123 -0.14 -2.97 -14.27
C TYR A 123 1.07 -2.37 -14.96
N ARG A 124 0.85 -1.70 -16.09
CA ARG A 124 1.88 -0.96 -16.82
C ARG A 124 1.89 0.49 -16.36
N GLY A 125 2.95 0.87 -15.69
CA GLY A 125 3.18 2.24 -15.26
C GLY A 125 3.87 3.10 -16.32
N TYR A 126 4.11 4.36 -15.98
CA TYR A 126 4.88 5.28 -16.80
C TYR A 126 6.28 4.72 -17.09
N ARG A 127 6.81 4.89 -18.30
CA ARG A 127 8.09 4.35 -18.79
C ARG A 127 8.16 2.81 -18.85
N GLN A 128 7.04 2.13 -19.08
CA GLN A 128 6.97 0.67 -19.20
C GLN A 128 7.42 -0.12 -17.96
N ILE A 129 7.47 0.54 -16.81
CA ILE A 129 7.67 -0.18 -15.55
C ILE A 129 6.41 -0.99 -15.29
N THR A 130 6.55 -2.31 -15.38
CA THR A 130 5.46 -3.24 -15.14
C THR A 130 5.57 -3.81 -13.73
N HIS A 131 4.46 -3.84 -13.01
CA HIS A 131 4.34 -4.60 -11.79
C HIS A 131 3.09 -5.48 -11.82
N TYR A 132 3.10 -6.53 -11.03
CA TYR A 132 2.06 -7.53 -11.02
C TYR A 132 1.41 -7.56 -9.64
N SER A 133 0.08 -7.46 -9.56
CA SER A 133 -0.70 -7.75 -8.35
C SER A 133 -1.21 -9.18 -8.45
N ASN A 134 -0.92 -9.97 -7.44
CA ASN A 134 -1.31 -11.35 -7.36
C ASN A 134 -2.32 -11.49 -6.21
N GLU A 135 -3.59 -11.63 -6.57
CA GLU A 135 -4.68 -11.83 -5.65
C GLU A 135 -4.97 -13.33 -5.51
N PHE A 136 -4.99 -13.85 -4.31
CA PHE A 136 -5.35 -15.24 -4.06
C PHE A 136 -6.07 -15.42 -2.73
N THR A 137 -7.01 -16.36 -2.71
CA THR A 137 -7.79 -16.71 -1.52
C THR A 137 -7.39 -18.12 -1.08
N LEU A 138 -6.91 -18.22 0.15
CA LEU A 138 -6.54 -19.49 0.76
C LEU A 138 -7.61 -19.91 1.76
N GLN A 139 -7.94 -21.19 1.74
CA GLN A 139 -8.75 -21.85 2.77
C GLN A 139 -7.80 -22.63 3.67
N PHE A 140 -8.02 -22.52 4.98
CA PHE A 140 -7.18 -23.11 6.01
C PHE A 140 -7.86 -24.34 6.65
N GLU A 141 -7.09 -25.15 7.38
CA GLU A 141 -7.57 -26.34 8.07
C GLU A 141 -8.69 -26.04 9.08
N ASP A 142 -8.69 -24.86 9.69
CA ASP A 142 -9.73 -24.42 10.63
C ASP A 142 -11.05 -24.01 9.93
N GLY A 143 -11.14 -24.17 8.62
CA GLY A 143 -12.30 -23.77 7.79
C GLY A 143 -12.36 -22.28 7.48
N SER A 144 -11.44 -21.46 8.01
CA SER A 144 -11.38 -20.05 7.67
C SER A 144 -10.82 -19.82 6.27
N SER A 145 -11.19 -18.72 5.64
CA SER A 145 -10.61 -18.28 4.37
C SER A 145 -10.08 -16.87 4.49
N HIS A 146 -8.98 -16.58 3.79
CA HIS A 146 -8.38 -15.26 3.77
C HIS A 146 -7.91 -14.89 2.37
N ASN A 147 -8.16 -13.63 2.00
CA ASN A 147 -7.74 -13.08 0.72
C ASN A 147 -6.44 -12.31 0.89
N PHE A 148 -5.48 -12.58 0.01
CA PHE A 148 -4.16 -11.94 -0.01
C PHE A 148 -3.97 -11.19 -1.32
N ASP A 149 -3.34 -10.03 -1.24
CA ASP A 149 -2.87 -9.27 -2.40
C ASP A 149 -1.37 -9.02 -2.25
N VAL A 150 -0.60 -9.54 -3.19
CA VAL A 150 0.86 -9.48 -3.20
C VAL A 150 1.34 -8.85 -4.49
N SER A 151 1.99 -7.71 -4.38
CA SER A 151 2.62 -7.04 -5.51
C SER A 151 4.02 -7.59 -5.76
N THR A 152 4.34 -7.92 -7.01
CA THR A 152 5.65 -8.39 -7.46
C THR A 152 6.13 -7.62 -8.68
N TRP A 153 7.45 -7.53 -8.87
CA TRP A 153 8.05 -6.84 -10.01
C TRP A 153 8.16 -7.71 -11.27
N THR A 154 8.01 -9.02 -11.13
CA THR A 154 8.10 -9.96 -12.24
C THR A 154 6.90 -10.89 -12.27
N SER A 155 6.39 -11.21 -13.46
CA SER A 155 5.28 -12.15 -13.65
C SER A 155 5.63 -13.57 -13.20
N GLY A 156 6.91 -13.92 -13.24
CA GLY A 156 7.41 -15.25 -12.89
C GLY A 156 7.73 -15.45 -11.42
N GLU A 157 7.55 -14.44 -10.54
CA GLU A 157 7.94 -14.54 -9.13
C GLU A 157 7.29 -15.74 -8.43
N PHE A 158 6.00 -15.96 -8.64
CA PHE A 158 5.27 -17.09 -8.08
C PHE A 158 5.67 -18.45 -8.66
N ARG A 159 6.25 -18.48 -9.86
CA ARG A 159 6.63 -19.72 -10.56
C ARG A 159 8.05 -20.19 -10.25
N ARG A 160 8.87 -19.33 -9.66
CA ARG A 160 10.26 -19.66 -9.32
C ARG A 160 10.31 -20.54 -8.09
N GLU A 161 10.93 -21.71 -8.16
CA GLU A 161 11.07 -22.66 -7.04
C GLU A 161 11.73 -22.05 -5.79
N LYS A 162 12.65 -21.10 -5.98
CA LYS A 162 13.32 -20.39 -4.88
C LYS A 162 12.50 -19.21 -4.32
N SER A 163 11.33 -18.92 -4.89
CA SER A 163 10.48 -17.85 -4.39
C SER A 163 9.70 -18.30 -3.15
N PRO A 164 9.54 -17.44 -2.14
CA PRO A 164 8.69 -17.73 -1.00
C PRO A 164 7.22 -17.95 -1.37
N TYR A 165 6.81 -17.56 -2.57
CA TYR A 165 5.44 -17.73 -3.07
C TYR A 165 5.24 -19.01 -3.89
N TYR A 166 6.28 -19.78 -4.13
CA TYR A 166 6.19 -21.02 -4.93
C TYR A 166 5.17 -22.02 -4.37
N PRO A 167 5.08 -22.26 -3.04
CA PRO A 167 4.04 -23.12 -2.48
C PRO A 167 2.62 -22.65 -2.81
N VAL A 168 2.37 -21.33 -2.83
CA VAL A 168 1.07 -20.76 -3.24
C VAL A 168 0.77 -21.12 -4.70
N TYR A 169 1.75 -20.96 -5.59
CA TYR A 169 1.59 -21.32 -7.00
C TYR A 169 1.33 -22.82 -7.17
N GLN A 170 2.03 -23.67 -6.43
CA GLN A 170 1.79 -25.11 -6.43
C GLN A 170 0.37 -25.45 -6.03
N LEU A 171 -0.12 -24.92 -4.91
CA LEU A 171 -1.48 -25.17 -4.42
C LEU A 171 -2.56 -24.58 -5.34
N CYS A 172 -2.34 -23.36 -5.84
CA CYS A 172 -3.37 -22.64 -6.59
C CYS A 172 -3.47 -23.06 -8.07
N VAL A 173 -2.35 -23.45 -8.69
CA VAL A 173 -2.27 -23.61 -10.15
C VAL A 173 -1.85 -25.02 -10.57
N VAL A 174 -0.84 -25.60 -9.90
CA VAL A 174 -0.22 -26.84 -10.39
C VAL A 174 -0.89 -28.08 -9.80
N ARG A 175 -1.03 -28.15 -8.48
CA ARG A 175 -1.53 -29.32 -7.75
C ARG A 175 -2.50 -28.94 -6.63
N PRO A 176 -3.72 -28.50 -6.94
CA PRO A 176 -4.65 -27.93 -5.95
C PRO A 176 -5.16 -28.90 -4.89
N LYS A 177 -4.86 -30.20 -4.98
CA LYS A 177 -5.38 -31.21 -4.03
C LYS A 177 -4.33 -31.91 -3.17
N THR A 178 -3.06 -31.73 -3.45
CA THR A 178 -2.00 -32.54 -2.79
C THR A 178 -0.95 -31.72 -2.06
N THR A 179 -0.98 -30.42 -2.18
CA THR A 179 0.02 -29.54 -1.58
C THR A 179 -0.59 -28.79 -0.41
N THR A 180 0.01 -28.92 0.75
CA THR A 180 -0.30 -28.11 1.93
C THR A 180 0.93 -27.32 2.31
N PHE A 181 0.73 -26.13 2.90
CA PHE A 181 1.82 -25.31 3.40
C PHE A 181 1.36 -24.43 4.56
N ILE A 182 2.31 -24.01 5.37
CA ILE A 182 2.05 -23.16 6.52
C ILE A 182 2.24 -21.70 6.13
N VAL A 183 1.26 -20.86 6.47
CA VAL A 183 1.31 -19.42 6.27
C VAL A 183 1.31 -18.70 7.60
N ASP A 184 2.33 -17.91 7.83
CA ASP A 184 2.35 -16.92 8.90
C ASP A 184 1.90 -15.59 8.33
N PHE A 185 0.86 -14.98 8.86
CA PHE A 185 0.33 -13.73 8.32
C PHE A 185 -0.32 -12.85 9.40
N TYR A 186 -0.44 -11.59 9.11
CA TYR A 186 -1.13 -10.61 9.93
C TYR A 186 -2.60 -10.51 9.48
N PRO A 187 -3.57 -10.93 10.31
CA PRO A 187 -4.93 -11.22 9.85
C PRO A 187 -5.72 -9.97 9.43
N ARG A 188 -5.41 -8.80 9.96
CA ARG A 188 -6.14 -7.56 9.64
C ARG A 188 -5.58 -6.85 8.41
N SER A 189 -4.26 -6.82 8.28
CA SER A 189 -3.58 -6.19 7.14
C SER A 189 -3.40 -7.13 5.94
N GLY A 190 -3.53 -8.45 6.13
CA GLY A 190 -3.26 -9.45 5.10
C GLY A 190 -1.78 -9.56 4.70
N ILE A 191 -0.87 -9.00 5.50
CA ILE A 191 0.56 -9.06 5.19
C ILE A 191 1.09 -10.45 5.55
N ILE A 192 1.65 -11.13 4.56
CA ILE A 192 2.29 -12.42 4.75
C ILE A 192 3.67 -12.20 5.38
N LYS A 193 3.90 -12.86 6.53
CA LYS A 193 5.18 -12.86 7.23
C LYS A 193 6.12 -13.94 6.68
N ALA A 194 5.62 -15.15 6.54
CA ALA A 194 6.38 -16.28 6.00
C ALA A 194 5.45 -17.32 5.37
N ILE A 195 5.99 -18.07 4.43
CA ILE A 195 5.37 -19.27 3.88
C ILE A 195 6.38 -20.40 4.01
N ARG A 196 5.95 -21.54 4.54
CA ARG A 196 6.80 -22.72 4.79
C ARG A 196 6.09 -23.97 4.32
N GLU A 197 6.85 -24.97 3.91
CA GLU A 197 6.31 -26.30 3.66
C GLU A 197 5.74 -26.88 4.95
N ALA A 198 4.63 -27.62 4.82
CA ALA A 198 3.95 -28.25 5.94
C ALA A 198 4.58 -29.59 6.30
#